data_f8caecad72bdb94bf16595b8d8744d65
#
_entry.id   f8caecad72bdb94bf16595b8d8744d65
#
_cell.length_a   1.000
_cell.length_b   1.000
_cell.length_c   1.000
_cell.angle_alpha   90.00
_cell.angle_beta   90.00
_cell.angle_gamma   90.00
#
_symmetry.space_group_name_H-M   'P 1'
#
loop_
_entity.id
_entity.type
_entity.pdbx_description
1 polymer ?
#
loop_
_entity_poly.entity_id
_entity_poly.type
_entity_poly.pdbx_seq_one_letter_code
_entity_poly.pdbx_strand_id
1 'polypeptide(L)'
;YGVAEPIMHLNSYPGMTDDDISYNAGKAIGLANLHWGLHGWAIYSSLGLCFAFASYNKKLPFRVSSLLGPKVSNNKPVAILIDIIAILTTIFGVTTSLGLGTLQISSGLGHVFSINESFSNQIIIIAVITLIGLISVCLGLDYGIKKLSQVNMILATTLMTFIFIFGPTVFILNALIQNFGS
;
A
#
# COMPACT_ATOMS: atom_id res chain seq x y z
N TYR A 1 -5.95 7.24 -0.87
CA TYR A 1 -6.73 6.41 0.07
C TYR A 1 -7.04 7.12 1.39
N GLY A 2 -6.07 7.79 2.02
CA GLY A 2 -6.29 8.45 3.33
C GLY A 2 -7.39 9.51 3.39
N VAL A 3 -7.78 10.09 2.27
CA VAL A 3 -8.87 11.08 2.17
C VAL A 3 -10.04 10.56 1.34
N ALA A 4 -9.74 10.01 0.16
CA ALA A 4 -10.77 9.60 -0.79
C ALA A 4 -11.61 8.43 -0.27
N GLU A 5 -10.99 7.43 0.36
CA GLU A 5 -11.69 6.24 0.85
C GLU A 5 -12.68 6.53 1.99
N PRO A 6 -12.34 7.29 3.05
CA PRO A 6 -13.31 7.71 4.05
C PRO A 6 -14.48 8.49 3.46
N ILE A 7 -14.26 9.37 2.48
CA ILE A 7 -15.33 10.11 1.81
C ILE A 7 -16.22 9.17 0.98
N MET A 8 -15.64 8.21 0.29
CA MET A 8 -16.40 7.18 -0.44
C MET A 8 -17.28 6.36 0.52
N HIS A 9 -16.73 5.93 1.64
CA HIS A 9 -17.49 5.18 2.65
C HIS A 9 -18.60 6.02 3.25
N LEU A 10 -18.37 7.30 3.52
CA LEU A 10 -19.38 8.20 4.05
C LEU A 10 -20.59 8.32 3.12
N ASN A 11 -20.37 8.30 1.80
CA ASN A 11 -21.42 8.50 0.80
C ASN A 11 -22.08 7.20 0.32
N SER A 12 -21.45 6.04 0.49
CA SER A 12 -21.87 4.82 -0.22
C SER A 12 -22.06 3.60 0.68
N TYR A 13 -21.74 3.68 1.98
CA TYR A 13 -21.82 2.50 2.84
C TYR A 13 -23.25 2.25 3.33
N PRO A 14 -23.81 1.03 3.14
CA PRO A 14 -25.14 0.68 3.64
C PRO A 14 -25.20 0.79 5.17
N GLY A 15 -26.17 1.53 5.68
CA GLY A 15 -26.37 1.73 7.12
C GLY A 15 -25.79 3.04 7.68
N MET A 16 -25.26 3.91 6.82
CA MET A 16 -25.06 5.31 7.16
C MET A 16 -26.38 6.06 6.94
N THR A 17 -26.89 6.66 8.00
CA THR A 17 -28.13 7.43 7.98
C THR A 17 -27.80 8.91 7.90
N ASP A 18 -28.67 9.71 7.28
CA ASP A 18 -28.49 11.16 7.16
C ASP A 18 -28.55 11.91 8.51
N ASP A 19 -28.94 11.21 9.57
CA ASP A 19 -29.27 11.82 10.86
C ASP A 19 -28.07 12.18 11.73
N ASP A 20 -26.87 11.54 11.52
CA ASP A 20 -25.65 11.85 12.29
C ASP A 20 -24.37 11.74 11.46
N ILE A 21 -24.01 12.86 10.83
CA ILE A 21 -22.81 12.98 10.00
C ILE A 21 -21.53 12.67 10.81
N SER A 22 -21.48 13.06 12.08
CA SER A 22 -20.28 12.84 12.92
C SER A 22 -20.06 11.35 13.21
N TYR A 23 -21.12 10.62 13.52
CA TYR A 23 -21.09 9.18 13.74
C TYR A 23 -20.71 8.41 12.47
N ASN A 24 -21.30 8.81 11.35
CA ASN A 24 -20.98 8.22 10.04
C ASN A 24 -19.53 8.50 9.61
N ALA A 25 -19.02 9.70 9.87
CA ALA A 25 -17.63 10.04 9.61
C ALA A 25 -16.65 9.18 10.43
N GLY A 26 -16.94 8.94 11.71
CA GLY A 26 -16.17 8.02 12.55
C GLY A 26 -16.13 6.60 11.99
N LYS A 27 -17.28 6.06 11.59
CA LYS A 27 -17.36 4.73 10.94
C LYS A 27 -16.61 4.68 9.63
N ALA A 28 -16.71 5.69 8.78
CA ALA A 28 -16.02 5.75 7.50
C ALA A 28 -14.49 5.74 7.68
N ILE A 29 -13.98 6.48 8.65
CA ILE A 29 -12.56 6.48 9.02
C ILE A 29 -12.16 5.13 9.62
N GLY A 30 -12.98 4.55 10.49
CA GLY A 30 -12.77 3.23 11.07
C GLY A 30 -12.62 2.13 10.00
N LEU A 31 -13.47 2.15 8.97
CA LEU A 31 -13.37 1.23 7.83
C LEU A 31 -12.07 1.42 7.04
N ALA A 32 -11.68 2.66 6.77
CA ALA A 32 -10.40 2.93 6.11
C ALA A 32 -9.21 2.45 6.97
N ASN A 33 -9.28 2.62 8.29
CA ASN A 33 -8.28 2.08 9.21
C ASN A 33 -8.27 0.55 9.27
N LEU A 34 -9.41 -0.12 9.11
CA LEU A 34 -9.47 -1.57 9.01
C LEU A 34 -8.74 -2.07 7.75
N HIS A 35 -8.91 -1.39 6.61
CA HIS A 35 -8.29 -1.77 5.34
C HIS A 35 -6.77 -1.47 5.32
N TRP A 36 -6.35 -0.31 5.81
CA TRP A 36 -4.99 0.21 5.65
C TRP A 36 -4.19 0.34 6.95
N GLY A 37 -4.86 0.12 8.09
CA GLY A 37 -4.23 0.18 9.41
C GLY A 37 -3.58 -1.13 9.84
N LEU A 38 -3.55 -1.37 11.15
CA LEU A 38 -2.84 -2.50 11.75
C LEU A 38 -3.31 -3.87 11.21
N HIS A 39 -4.59 -4.04 10.91
CA HIS A 39 -5.13 -5.31 10.41
C HIS A 39 -4.55 -5.68 9.04
N GLY A 40 -4.56 -4.75 8.09
CA GLY A 40 -3.95 -4.97 6.78
C GLY A 40 -2.46 -5.25 6.88
N TRP A 41 -1.73 -4.45 7.65
CA TRP A 41 -0.29 -4.63 7.83
C TRP A 41 0.09 -5.89 8.61
N ALA A 42 -0.77 -6.37 9.52
CA ALA A 42 -0.56 -7.62 10.22
C ALA A 42 -0.49 -8.83 9.27
N ILE A 43 -1.32 -8.84 8.21
CA ILE A 43 -1.30 -9.89 7.18
C ILE A 43 0.05 -9.89 6.46
N TYR A 44 0.52 -8.72 6.00
CA TYR A 44 1.83 -8.60 5.33
C TYR A 44 2.99 -8.97 6.25
N SER A 45 2.95 -8.52 7.51
CA SER A 45 3.98 -8.81 8.50
C SER A 45 4.06 -10.29 8.81
N SER A 46 2.92 -10.97 8.96
CA SER A 46 2.86 -12.42 9.20
C SER A 46 3.51 -13.21 8.07
N LEU A 47 3.16 -12.87 6.83
CA LEU A 47 3.75 -13.51 5.65
C LEU A 47 5.25 -13.20 5.54
N GLY A 48 5.63 -11.94 5.75
CA GLY A 48 7.03 -11.51 5.77
C GLY A 48 7.89 -12.26 6.80
N LEU A 49 7.36 -12.46 8.02
CA LEU A 49 8.02 -13.26 9.06
C LEU A 49 8.17 -14.72 8.67
N CYS A 50 7.15 -15.33 8.05
CA CYS A 50 7.24 -16.69 7.52
C CYS A 50 8.35 -16.82 6.47
N PHE A 51 8.44 -15.88 5.53
CA PHE A 51 9.53 -15.85 4.53
C PHE A 51 10.89 -15.65 5.17
N ALA A 52 11.01 -14.71 6.11
CA ALA A 52 12.26 -14.46 6.81
C ALA A 52 12.73 -15.71 7.57
N PHE A 53 11.84 -16.34 8.32
CA PHE A 53 12.16 -17.58 9.04
C PHE A 53 12.55 -18.72 8.11
N ALA A 54 11.79 -18.94 7.03
CA ALA A 54 12.08 -20.00 6.08
C ALA A 54 13.42 -19.77 5.36
N SER A 55 13.69 -18.56 4.92
CA SER A 55 14.90 -18.24 4.17
C SER A 55 16.14 -18.15 5.04
N TYR A 56 16.10 -17.38 6.14
CA TYR A 56 17.29 -17.14 6.97
C TYR A 56 17.58 -18.30 7.93
N ASN A 57 16.55 -18.86 8.56
CA ASN A 57 16.75 -19.90 9.58
C ASN A 57 16.77 -21.31 8.96
N LYS A 58 15.84 -21.60 8.05
CA LYS A 58 15.75 -22.92 7.41
C LYS A 58 16.52 -23.04 6.11
N LYS A 59 17.10 -21.94 5.60
CA LYS A 59 17.85 -21.90 4.33
C LYS A 59 17.06 -22.41 3.13
N LEU A 60 15.73 -22.27 3.17
CA LEU A 60 14.85 -22.64 2.08
C LEU A 60 14.87 -21.57 0.99
N PRO A 61 14.57 -21.93 -0.27
CA PRO A 61 14.40 -20.95 -1.34
C PRO A 61 13.31 -19.94 -1.04
N PHE A 62 13.52 -18.68 -1.44
CA PHE A 62 12.53 -17.61 -1.26
C PHE A 62 11.37 -17.75 -2.24
N ARG A 63 10.46 -18.68 -1.96
CA ARG A 63 9.28 -19.03 -2.77
C ARG A 63 8.11 -19.37 -1.87
N VAL A 64 6.89 -19.10 -2.35
CA VAL A 64 5.66 -19.41 -1.59
C VAL A 64 5.53 -20.92 -1.36
N SER A 65 5.85 -21.73 -2.35
CA SER A 65 5.82 -23.19 -2.21
C SER A 65 6.71 -23.72 -1.08
N SER A 66 7.81 -23.03 -0.76
CA SER A 66 8.71 -23.38 0.34
C SER A 66 8.09 -23.21 1.72
N LEU A 67 7.12 -22.29 1.86
CA LEU A 67 6.42 -22.02 3.12
C LEU A 67 5.40 -23.10 3.48
N LEU A 68 4.90 -23.80 2.48
CA LEU A 68 3.82 -24.80 2.64
C LEU A 68 4.33 -26.18 3.07
N GLY A 69 5.62 -26.26 3.36
CA GLY A 69 6.25 -27.47 3.92
C GLY A 69 6.72 -28.49 2.89
N PRO A 70 7.45 -29.54 3.36
CA PRO A 70 8.13 -30.49 2.46
C PRO A 70 7.21 -31.27 1.53
N LYS A 71 5.98 -31.55 1.96
CA LYS A 71 5.01 -32.31 1.13
C LYS A 71 4.66 -31.53 -0.16
N VAL A 72 4.57 -30.21 -0.08
CA VAL A 72 4.25 -29.35 -1.21
C VAL A 72 5.51 -29.01 -1.99
N SER A 73 6.56 -28.57 -1.32
CA SER A 73 7.79 -28.11 -1.98
C SER A 73 8.54 -29.23 -2.72
N ASN A 74 8.40 -30.49 -2.28
CA ASN A 74 9.00 -31.64 -2.93
C ASN A 74 8.16 -32.18 -4.11
N ASN A 75 6.88 -31.81 -4.18
CA ASN A 75 6.02 -32.15 -5.32
C ASN A 75 6.19 -31.08 -6.40
N LYS A 76 7.13 -31.29 -7.34
CA LYS A 76 7.50 -30.31 -8.35
C LYS A 76 6.32 -29.69 -9.12
N PRO A 77 5.34 -30.44 -9.66
CA PRO A 77 4.21 -29.83 -10.36
C PRO A 77 3.38 -28.90 -9.48
N VAL A 78 3.11 -29.31 -8.25
CA VAL A 78 2.32 -28.51 -7.28
C VAL A 78 3.09 -27.27 -6.85
N ALA A 79 4.38 -27.41 -6.56
CA ALA A 79 5.22 -26.27 -6.21
C ALA A 79 5.30 -25.23 -7.32
N ILE A 80 5.50 -25.67 -8.56
CA ILE A 80 5.53 -24.76 -9.72
C ILE A 80 4.19 -24.05 -9.90
N LEU A 81 3.07 -24.76 -9.80
CA LEU A 81 1.75 -24.14 -9.94
C LEU A 81 1.52 -23.05 -8.88
N ILE A 82 1.87 -23.33 -7.60
CA ILE A 82 1.75 -22.37 -6.51
C ILE A 82 2.63 -21.14 -6.75
N ASP A 83 3.88 -21.35 -7.17
CA ASP A 83 4.81 -20.25 -7.42
C ASP A 83 4.38 -19.40 -8.62
N ILE A 84 3.81 -20.01 -9.67
CA ILE A 84 3.23 -19.27 -10.80
C ILE A 84 2.04 -18.42 -10.33
N ILE A 85 1.11 -18.99 -9.57
CA ILE A 85 -0.02 -18.23 -9.01
C ILE A 85 0.47 -17.05 -8.16
N ALA A 86 1.47 -17.27 -7.31
CA ALA A 86 2.04 -16.22 -6.48
C ALA A 86 2.67 -15.10 -7.32
N ILE A 87 3.41 -15.45 -8.38
CA ILE A 87 4.00 -14.46 -9.30
C ILE A 87 2.91 -13.67 -10.01
N LEU A 88 1.90 -14.35 -10.56
CA LEU A 88 0.78 -13.68 -11.25
C LEU A 88 0.04 -12.73 -10.31
N THR A 89 -0.27 -13.17 -9.09
CA THR A 89 -0.93 -12.34 -8.08
C THR A 89 -0.10 -11.10 -7.75
N THR A 90 1.22 -11.26 -7.62
CA THR A 90 2.14 -10.14 -7.37
C THR A 90 2.15 -9.16 -8.55
N ILE A 91 2.22 -9.65 -9.78
CA ILE A 91 2.18 -8.80 -10.99
C ILE A 91 0.88 -8.00 -11.04
N PHE A 92 -0.26 -8.64 -10.86
CA PHE A 92 -1.56 -7.94 -10.86
C PHE A 92 -1.68 -6.93 -9.73
N GLY A 93 -1.21 -7.27 -8.52
CA GLY A 93 -1.21 -6.36 -7.38
C GLY A 93 -0.36 -5.12 -7.61
N VAL A 94 0.87 -5.29 -8.13
CA VAL A 94 1.76 -4.18 -8.48
C VAL A 94 1.17 -3.33 -9.60
N THR A 95 0.61 -3.95 -10.64
CA THR A 95 -0.01 -3.23 -11.77
C THR A 95 -1.20 -2.39 -11.31
N THR A 96 -2.06 -2.94 -10.46
CA THR A 96 -3.20 -2.21 -9.89
C THR A 96 -2.72 -1.02 -9.05
N SER A 97 -1.74 -1.22 -8.18
CA SER A 97 -1.17 -0.15 -7.35
C SER A 97 -0.52 0.95 -8.19
N LEU A 98 0.20 0.58 -9.25
CA LEU A 98 0.79 1.52 -10.20
C LEU A 98 -0.28 2.33 -10.93
N GLY A 99 -1.35 1.68 -11.39
CA GLY A 99 -2.46 2.34 -12.06
C GLY A 99 -3.16 3.38 -11.16
N LEU A 100 -3.53 2.97 -9.95
CA LEU A 100 -4.16 3.86 -8.97
C LEU A 100 -3.22 5.01 -8.56
N GLY A 101 -1.94 4.75 -8.34
CA GLY A 101 -0.93 5.77 -8.05
C GLY A 101 -0.78 6.77 -9.20
N THR A 102 -0.83 6.29 -10.44
CA THR A 102 -0.76 7.15 -11.63
C THR A 102 -1.95 8.09 -11.72
N LEU A 103 -3.17 7.59 -11.45
CA LEU A 103 -4.37 8.44 -11.41
C LEU A 103 -4.26 9.53 -10.35
N GLN A 104 -3.78 9.19 -9.16
CA GLN A 104 -3.58 10.16 -8.07
C GLN A 104 -2.54 11.22 -8.42
N ILE A 105 -1.41 10.83 -9.02
CA ILE A 105 -0.37 11.77 -9.48
C ILE A 105 -0.92 12.66 -10.59
N SER A 106 -1.63 12.08 -11.56
CA SER A 106 -2.23 12.84 -12.68
C SER A 106 -3.21 13.89 -12.16
N SER A 107 -4.10 13.52 -11.25
CA SER A 107 -5.05 14.45 -10.63
C SER A 107 -4.36 15.51 -9.78
N GLY A 108 -3.35 15.14 -9.01
CA GLY A 108 -2.55 16.09 -8.25
C GLY A 108 -1.83 17.11 -9.13
N LEU A 109 -1.21 16.66 -10.23
CA LEU A 109 -0.58 17.55 -11.21
C LEU A 109 -1.60 18.45 -11.91
N GLY A 110 -2.79 17.94 -12.20
CA GLY A 110 -3.90 18.72 -12.74
C GLY A 110 -4.30 19.86 -11.80
N HIS A 111 -4.42 19.56 -10.53
CA HIS A 111 -4.83 20.55 -9.52
C HIS A 111 -3.76 21.62 -9.24
N VAL A 112 -2.48 21.22 -9.12
CA VAL A 112 -1.39 22.13 -8.74
C VAL A 112 -0.83 22.91 -9.92
N PHE A 113 -0.67 22.26 -11.08
CA PHE A 113 -0.01 22.82 -12.25
C PHE A 113 -0.94 23.04 -13.44
N SER A 114 -2.24 22.79 -13.30
CA SER A 114 -3.23 22.87 -14.38
C SER A 114 -2.87 22.00 -15.60
N ILE A 115 -2.20 20.88 -15.37
CA ILE A 115 -1.87 19.90 -16.41
C ILE A 115 -3.11 19.07 -16.70
N ASN A 116 -3.54 18.99 -17.95
CA ASN A 116 -4.71 18.22 -18.34
C ASN A 116 -4.58 16.74 -17.97
N GLU A 117 -5.60 16.17 -17.36
CA GLU A 117 -5.70 14.73 -17.08
C GLU A 117 -5.96 13.97 -18.39
N SER A 118 -4.92 13.77 -19.19
CA SER A 118 -4.99 13.06 -20.47
C SER A 118 -4.37 11.67 -20.34
N PHE A 119 -4.83 10.75 -21.19
CA PHE A 119 -4.25 9.40 -21.29
C PHE A 119 -2.75 9.43 -21.61
N SER A 120 -2.32 10.37 -22.46
CA SER A 120 -0.90 10.55 -22.80
C SER A 120 -0.06 10.92 -21.56
N ASN A 121 -0.54 11.83 -20.71
CA ASN A 121 0.15 12.22 -19.49
C ASN A 121 0.23 11.05 -18.50
N GLN A 122 -0.81 10.23 -18.39
CA GLN A 122 -0.79 9.03 -17.57
C GLN A 122 0.25 8.01 -18.04
N ILE A 123 0.40 7.80 -19.36
CA ILE A 123 1.44 6.93 -19.92
C ILE A 123 2.83 7.46 -19.56
N ILE A 124 3.06 8.76 -19.66
CA ILE A 124 4.35 9.37 -19.28
C ILE A 124 4.64 9.14 -17.79
N ILE A 125 3.67 9.35 -16.92
CA ILE A 125 3.80 9.10 -15.48
C ILE A 125 4.16 7.63 -15.22
N ILE A 126 3.45 6.68 -15.83
CA ILE A 126 3.74 5.25 -15.71
C ILE A 126 5.16 4.94 -16.19
N ALA A 127 5.57 5.48 -17.33
CA ALA A 127 6.90 5.25 -17.88
C ALA A 127 7.99 5.78 -16.92
N VAL A 128 7.82 6.96 -16.36
CA VAL A 128 8.77 7.55 -15.40
C VAL A 128 8.86 6.72 -14.12
N ILE A 129 7.73 6.36 -13.52
CA ILE A 129 7.71 5.56 -12.29
C ILE A 129 8.33 4.18 -12.54
N THR A 130 7.97 3.55 -13.66
CA THR A 130 8.53 2.24 -14.04
C THR A 130 10.03 2.33 -14.26
N LEU A 131 10.53 3.37 -14.92
CA LEU A 131 11.96 3.58 -15.11
C LEU A 131 12.70 3.74 -13.79
N ILE A 132 12.18 4.54 -12.86
CA ILE A 132 12.73 4.70 -11.52
C ILE A 132 12.78 3.35 -10.79
N GLY A 133 11.70 2.58 -10.86
CA GLY A 133 11.61 1.25 -10.28
C GLY A 133 12.63 0.28 -10.89
N LEU A 134 12.75 0.26 -12.22
CA LEU A 134 13.74 -0.57 -12.94
C LEU A 134 15.16 -0.22 -12.54
N ILE A 135 15.52 1.06 -12.53
CA ILE A 135 16.85 1.53 -12.09
C ILE A 135 17.11 1.06 -10.66
N SER A 136 16.12 1.23 -9.77
CA SER A 136 16.23 0.79 -8.37
C SER A 136 16.50 -0.71 -8.25
N VAL A 137 15.80 -1.53 -9.02
CA VAL A 137 15.99 -2.98 -9.03
C VAL A 137 17.34 -3.37 -9.62
N CYS A 138 17.75 -2.74 -10.73
CA CYS A 138 19.05 -3.00 -11.36
C CYS A 138 20.24 -2.64 -10.47
N LEU A 139 20.13 -1.62 -9.63
CA LEU A 139 21.15 -1.24 -8.64
C LEU A 139 21.20 -2.19 -7.43
N GLY A 140 20.23 -3.10 -7.32
CA GLY A 140 20.16 -4.12 -6.27
C GLY A 140 19.62 -3.60 -4.93
N LEU A 141 19.62 -4.50 -3.94
CA LEU A 141 18.99 -4.25 -2.64
C LEU A 141 19.61 -3.09 -1.87
N ASP A 142 20.95 -3.03 -1.79
CA ASP A 142 21.64 -2.06 -0.94
C ASP A 142 21.71 -0.65 -1.54
N TYR A 143 21.90 -0.54 -2.84
CA TYR A 143 22.12 0.75 -3.52
C TYR A 143 20.88 1.29 -4.24
N GLY A 144 19.94 0.43 -4.59
CA GLY A 144 18.71 0.83 -5.27
C GLY A 144 17.51 0.85 -4.33
N ILE A 145 17.01 -0.32 -4.01
CA ILE A 145 15.75 -0.50 -3.27
C ILE A 145 15.83 0.15 -1.88
N LYS A 146 16.92 -0.07 -1.14
CA LYS A 146 17.13 0.54 0.18
C LYS A 146 17.18 2.07 0.13
N LYS A 147 17.89 2.64 -0.85
CA LYS A 147 18.00 4.10 -1.02
C LYS A 147 16.66 4.72 -1.38
N LEU A 148 15.92 4.12 -2.31
CA LEU A 148 14.59 4.60 -2.70
C LEU A 148 13.61 4.53 -1.52
N SER A 149 13.66 3.44 -0.75
CA SER A 149 12.87 3.29 0.47
C SER A 149 13.22 4.34 1.53
N GLN A 150 14.50 4.64 1.73
CA GLN A 150 14.94 5.69 2.66
C GLN A 150 14.41 7.07 2.25
N VAL A 151 14.50 7.42 0.97
CA VAL A 151 13.94 8.68 0.45
C VAL A 151 12.44 8.75 0.70
N ASN A 152 11.71 7.68 0.40
CA ASN A 152 10.28 7.60 0.66
C ASN A 152 9.94 7.80 2.15
N MET A 153 10.68 7.14 3.04
CA MET A 153 10.48 7.29 4.50
C MET A 153 10.77 8.72 4.98
N ILE A 154 11.81 9.37 4.46
CA ILE A 154 12.12 10.76 4.80
C ILE A 154 10.99 11.68 4.34
N LEU A 155 10.51 11.53 3.09
CA LEU A 155 9.41 12.32 2.56
C LEU A 155 8.12 12.11 3.37
N ALA A 156 7.77 10.86 3.68
CA ALA A 156 6.60 10.54 4.47
C ALA A 156 6.68 11.14 5.89
N THR A 157 7.82 10.98 6.56
CA THR A 157 8.04 11.55 7.91
C THR A 157 7.99 13.07 7.89
N THR A 158 8.59 13.70 6.88
CA THR A 158 8.56 15.16 6.72
C THR A 158 7.13 15.66 6.53
N LEU A 159 6.36 15.01 5.65
CA LEU A 159 4.97 15.36 5.41
C LEU A 159 4.11 15.18 6.67
N MET A 160 4.25 14.05 7.37
CA MET A 160 3.52 13.81 8.62
C MET A 160 3.87 14.84 9.69
N THR A 161 5.15 15.16 9.85
CA THR A 161 5.61 16.16 10.81
C THR A 161 5.07 17.55 10.45
N PHE A 162 5.10 17.91 9.19
CA PHE A 162 4.52 19.16 8.70
C PHE A 162 3.03 19.26 9.02
N ILE A 163 2.24 18.24 8.68
CA ILE A 163 0.80 18.21 8.97
C ILE A 163 0.55 18.25 10.48
N PHE A 164 1.37 17.59 11.29
CA PHE A 164 1.22 17.57 12.73
C PHE A 164 1.52 18.93 13.37
N ILE A 165 2.52 19.67 12.86
CA ILE A 165 2.90 20.99 13.42
C ILE A 165 1.95 22.09 12.94
N PHE A 166 1.61 22.10 11.65
CA PHE A 166 0.84 23.18 11.04
C PHE A 166 -0.66 22.89 10.91
N GLY A 167 -1.08 21.65 11.11
CA GLY A 167 -2.46 21.23 11.09
C GLY A 167 -3.16 21.33 12.44
N PRO A 168 -4.42 20.89 12.52
CA PRO A 168 -5.19 20.88 13.77
C PRO A 168 -4.76 19.72 14.69
N THR A 169 -3.62 19.85 15.33
CA THR A 169 -2.93 18.80 16.11
C THR A 169 -3.84 18.13 17.14
N VAL A 170 -4.62 18.92 17.90
CA VAL A 170 -5.54 18.40 18.93
C VAL A 170 -6.63 17.53 18.29
N PHE A 171 -7.18 17.95 17.15
CA PHE A 171 -8.15 17.18 16.41
C PHE A 171 -7.54 15.86 15.90
N ILE A 172 -6.33 15.91 15.35
CA ILE A 172 -5.61 14.73 14.83
C ILE A 172 -5.40 13.71 15.95
N LEU A 173 -4.96 14.14 17.13
CA LEU A 173 -4.74 13.27 18.29
C LEU A 173 -6.05 12.66 18.80
N ASN A 174 -7.09 13.46 18.94
CA ASN A 174 -8.40 12.99 19.39
C ASN A 174 -9.01 11.99 18.39
N ALA A 175 -8.94 12.30 17.10
CA ALA A 175 -9.41 11.41 16.05
C ALA A 175 -8.65 10.08 16.04
N LEU A 176 -7.34 10.12 16.24
CA LEU A 176 -6.51 8.91 16.32
C LEU A 176 -6.96 8.01 17.48
N ILE A 177 -7.11 8.57 18.68
CA ILE A 177 -7.54 7.81 19.87
C ILE A 177 -8.95 7.27 19.70
N GLN A 178 -9.87 8.08 19.20
CA GLN A 178 -11.27 7.71 18.98
C GLN A 178 -11.40 6.57 17.98
N ASN A 179 -10.63 6.60 16.89
CA ASN A 179 -10.70 5.58 15.85
C ASN A 179 -9.98 4.26 16.20
N PHE A 180 -9.08 4.26 17.19
CA PHE A 180 -8.53 3.03 17.74
C PHE A 180 -9.46 2.33 18.74
N GLY A 181 -10.43 3.05 19.30
CA GLY A 181 -11.37 2.56 20.32
C GLY A 181 -12.77 2.22 19.81
N SER A 182 -13.02 2.35 18.50
CA SER A 182 -14.34 2.12 17.89
C SER A 182 -14.43 0.77 17.19
#